data_94aa71d94dc838080cafd476c213288b
#
_entry.id   94aa71d94dc838080cafd476c213288b
#
_cell.length_a   1.000
_cell.length_b   1.000
_cell.length_c   1.000
_cell.angle_alpha   90.00
_cell.angle_beta   90.00
_cell.angle_gamma   90.00
#
_symmetry.space_group_name_H-M   'P 1'
#
loop_
_entity.id
_entity.type
_entity.pdbx_description
1 polymer ?
#
loop_
_entity_poly.entity_id
_entity_poly.type
_entity_poly.pdbx_seq_one_letter_code
_entity_poly.pdbx_strand_id
1 'polypeptide(L)'
;VNFVSGIKSCITVPDDLKDGLFMAEEYISGQEYSIESISFNDRHDIIQITEKVTTGAPHFVELEHHQPAHLSPSIEKKIRNIIPPILSSVNFSNGASHIEIKVNDQGDVYLIEVNPRGGGDYISNDLVSLSTDYDYLKQMILVALGEYNPVAVHHVAYAGIYFLSAYTKRLLPYFNIPLANWMVRRERKTGELTVSSSNYDRDGFIIYCSDKKIVL
;
A
#
# COMPACT_ATOMS: atom_id res chain seq x y z
N VAL A 1 2.33 7.62 15.19
CA VAL A 1 1.34 6.80 15.93
C VAL A 1 1.88 6.55 17.33
N ASN A 2 1.14 6.94 18.36
CA ASN A 2 1.50 6.67 19.75
C ASN A 2 0.64 5.52 20.28
N PHE A 3 1.28 4.47 20.77
CA PHE A 3 0.58 3.34 21.39
C PHE A 3 0.24 3.63 22.84
N VAL A 4 -1.03 3.48 23.18
CA VAL A 4 -1.52 3.51 24.56
C VAL A 4 -1.86 2.09 24.97
N SER A 5 -1.08 1.49 25.87
CA SER A 5 -1.39 0.16 26.41
C SER A 5 -2.33 0.28 27.60
N GLY A 6 -3.45 -0.45 27.53
CA GLY A 6 -4.34 -0.67 28.68
C GLY A 6 -5.31 0.46 28.99
N ILE A 7 -6.37 0.57 28.21
CA ILE A 7 -7.50 1.44 28.57
C ILE A 7 -8.30 0.77 29.69
N LYS A 8 -8.07 1.19 30.91
CA LYS A 8 -9.00 0.94 32.00
C LYS A 8 -9.47 2.19 32.75
N SER A 9 -9.29 3.39 32.26
CA SER A 9 -9.96 4.61 32.74
C SER A 9 -9.31 5.97 32.45
N CYS A 10 -8.08 6.05 31.96
CA CYS A 10 -7.48 7.34 31.54
C CYS A 10 -6.52 7.13 30.39
N ILE A 11 -6.80 7.75 29.24
CA ILE A 11 -5.80 7.94 28.19
C ILE A 11 -4.93 9.08 28.69
N THR A 12 -3.67 8.79 29.03
CA THR A 12 -2.68 9.87 29.23
C THR A 12 -2.24 10.35 27.87
N VAL A 13 -2.75 11.51 27.47
CA VAL A 13 -2.35 12.16 26.23
C VAL A 13 -0.93 12.65 26.40
N PRO A 14 0.02 12.32 25.50
CA PRO A 14 1.36 12.89 25.51
C PRO A 14 1.32 14.43 25.53
N ASP A 15 2.29 15.06 26.18
CA ASP A 15 2.29 16.51 26.39
C ASP A 15 2.32 17.30 25.07
N ASP A 16 2.96 16.75 24.04
CA ASP A 16 3.04 17.28 22.68
C ASP A 16 1.72 17.22 21.90
N LEU A 17 0.73 16.45 22.39
CA LEU A 17 -0.59 16.31 21.76
C LEU A 17 -1.72 16.99 22.54
N LYS A 18 -1.44 17.58 23.70
CA LYS A 18 -2.47 18.14 24.60
C LYS A 18 -3.29 19.27 23.98
N ASP A 19 -2.71 20.01 23.05
CA ASP A 19 -3.36 21.17 22.40
C ASP A 19 -3.93 20.83 21.02
N GLY A 20 -3.95 19.56 20.60
CA GLY A 20 -4.40 19.09 19.29
C GLY A 20 -5.69 18.27 19.33
N LEU A 21 -6.31 18.13 18.16
CA LEU A 21 -7.33 17.08 17.95
C LEU A 21 -6.61 15.76 17.69
N PHE A 22 -7.00 14.72 18.42
CA PHE A 22 -6.50 13.36 18.21
C PHE A 22 -7.64 12.37 18.18
N MET A 23 -7.41 11.25 17.51
CA MET A 23 -8.30 10.12 17.44
C MET A 23 -7.63 8.94 18.14
N ALA A 24 -8.38 8.24 18.97
CA ALA A 24 -7.94 7.00 19.60
C ALA A 24 -8.77 5.85 19.04
N GLU A 25 -8.11 4.85 18.51
CA GLU A 25 -8.74 3.67 17.91
C GLU A 25 -8.17 2.39 18.52
N GLU A 26 -8.94 1.31 18.40
CA GLU A 26 -8.43 -0.02 18.71
C GLU A 26 -7.29 -0.37 17.75
N TYR A 27 -6.17 -0.86 18.30
CA TYR A 27 -5.10 -1.37 17.46
C TYR A 27 -5.49 -2.72 16.86
N ILE A 28 -5.58 -2.76 15.53
CA ILE A 28 -5.86 -3.98 14.79
C ILE A 28 -4.53 -4.65 14.41
N SER A 29 -4.32 -5.88 14.91
CA SER A 29 -3.21 -6.72 14.49
C SER A 29 -3.56 -7.46 13.20
N GLY A 30 -2.55 -7.76 12.38
CA GLY A 30 -2.71 -8.51 11.13
C GLY A 30 -1.84 -7.99 10.01
N GLN A 31 -1.84 -8.73 8.90
CA GLN A 31 -1.13 -8.36 7.69
C GLN A 31 -1.83 -7.19 7.02
N GLU A 32 -1.05 -6.20 6.60
CA GLU A 32 -1.53 -4.98 5.96
C GLU A 32 -1.57 -5.12 4.44
N TYR A 33 -2.64 -4.62 3.84
CA TYR A 33 -2.83 -4.57 2.39
C TYR A 33 -3.39 -3.22 1.99
N SER A 34 -3.13 -2.81 0.74
CA SER A 34 -3.86 -1.71 0.12
C SER A 34 -4.60 -2.16 -1.12
N ILE A 35 -5.70 -1.48 -1.41
CA ILE A 35 -6.55 -1.72 -2.56
C ILE A 35 -6.57 -0.46 -3.41
N GLU A 36 -6.12 -0.59 -4.66
CA GLU A 36 -6.24 0.46 -5.65
C GLU A 36 -7.52 0.26 -6.44
N SER A 37 -8.37 1.28 -6.49
CA SER A 37 -9.62 1.22 -7.23
C SER A 37 -9.87 2.47 -8.06
N ILE A 38 -10.71 2.33 -9.08
CA ILE A 38 -11.27 3.42 -9.88
C ILE A 38 -12.79 3.41 -9.72
N SER A 39 -13.33 4.57 -9.37
CA SER A 39 -14.77 4.80 -9.33
C SER A 39 -15.20 5.71 -10.47
N PHE A 40 -16.30 5.38 -11.11
CA PHE A 40 -16.90 6.21 -12.16
C PHE A 40 -18.41 5.99 -12.20
N ASN A 41 -19.19 7.05 -12.02
CA ASN A 41 -20.65 7.03 -11.97
C ASN A 41 -21.18 5.97 -10.97
N ASP A 42 -20.67 6.00 -9.75
CA ASP A 42 -21.02 5.10 -8.63
C ASP A 42 -20.68 3.61 -8.86
N ARG A 43 -20.00 3.29 -9.96
CA ARG A 43 -19.38 1.98 -10.16
C ARG A 43 -17.96 2.00 -9.64
N HIS A 44 -17.58 0.98 -8.87
CA HIS A 44 -16.27 0.85 -8.24
C HIS A 44 -15.55 -0.39 -8.77
N ASP A 45 -14.49 -0.18 -9.53
CA ASP A 45 -13.66 -1.25 -10.09
C ASP A 45 -12.37 -1.38 -9.27
N ILE A 46 -12.16 -2.53 -8.61
CA ILE A 46 -10.92 -2.84 -7.92
C ILE A 46 -9.88 -3.25 -8.96
N ILE A 47 -8.81 -2.49 -9.04
CA ILE A 47 -7.75 -2.66 -10.04
C ILE A 47 -6.69 -3.63 -9.53
N GLN A 48 -6.16 -3.39 -8.31
CA GLN A 48 -5.09 -4.22 -7.75
C GLN A 48 -5.15 -4.25 -6.22
N ILE A 49 -4.64 -5.33 -5.64
CA ILE A 49 -4.42 -5.47 -4.20
C ILE A 49 -2.91 -5.61 -3.97
N THR A 50 -2.38 -4.76 -3.09
CA THR A 50 -0.97 -4.71 -2.72
C THR A 50 -0.77 -5.33 -1.34
N GLU A 51 0.16 -6.25 -1.20
CA GLU A 51 0.66 -6.72 0.09
C GLU A 51 1.71 -5.72 0.59
N LYS A 52 1.59 -5.25 1.83
CA LYS A 52 2.49 -4.27 2.45
C LYS A 52 3.28 -4.93 3.58
N VAL A 53 4.58 -4.75 3.61
CA VAL A 53 5.45 -5.18 4.70
C VAL A 53 5.99 -3.95 5.40
N THR A 54 5.80 -3.88 6.72
CA THR A 54 6.24 -2.75 7.54
C THR A 54 7.13 -3.20 8.68
N THR A 55 7.79 -2.25 9.37
CA THR A 55 8.54 -2.53 10.61
C THR A 55 7.63 -2.95 11.76
N GLY A 56 6.32 -2.76 11.63
CA GLY A 56 5.40 -2.84 12.76
C GLY A 56 5.54 -1.66 13.71
N ALA A 57 4.93 -1.84 14.90
CA ALA A 57 4.95 -0.82 15.95
C ALA A 57 6.38 -0.46 16.38
N PRO A 58 6.67 0.79 16.80
CA PRO A 58 5.74 1.93 16.86
C PRO A 58 5.66 2.77 15.58
N HIS A 59 6.56 2.56 14.61
CA HIS A 59 6.75 3.51 13.51
C HIS A 59 6.04 3.13 12.22
N PHE A 60 5.74 1.83 12.00
CA PHE A 60 5.10 1.30 10.78
C PHE A 60 5.75 1.78 9.48
N VAL A 61 7.07 1.86 9.47
CA VAL A 61 7.81 2.21 8.25
C VAL A 61 7.64 1.11 7.22
N GLU A 62 7.22 1.47 6.03
CA GLU A 62 7.03 0.54 4.93
C GLU A 62 8.37 0.08 4.37
N LEU A 63 8.55 -1.24 4.31
CA LEU A 63 9.77 -1.91 3.86
C LEU A 63 9.61 -2.52 2.47
N GLU A 64 8.42 -3.01 2.14
CA GLU A 64 8.16 -3.70 0.88
C GLU A 64 6.69 -3.55 0.48
N HIS A 65 6.45 -3.49 -0.85
CA HIS A 65 5.13 -3.65 -1.46
C HIS A 65 5.20 -4.70 -2.55
N HIS A 66 4.20 -5.58 -2.64
CA HIS A 66 4.14 -6.63 -3.64
C HIS A 66 2.76 -6.73 -4.28
N GLN A 67 2.72 -6.90 -5.60
CA GLN A 67 1.52 -7.08 -6.40
C GLN A 67 1.67 -8.28 -7.34
N PRO A 68 0.61 -9.10 -7.49
CA PRO A 68 -0.58 -9.12 -6.68
C PRO A 68 -0.25 -9.55 -5.25
N ALA A 69 -1.09 -9.16 -4.29
CA ALA A 69 -0.99 -9.62 -2.92
C ALA A 69 -1.14 -11.16 -2.84
N HIS A 70 -0.37 -11.79 -1.96
CA HIS A 70 -0.52 -13.23 -1.71
C HIS A 70 -1.68 -13.47 -0.75
N LEU A 71 -2.87 -13.70 -1.30
CA LEU A 71 -4.12 -13.91 -0.57
C LEU A 71 -4.72 -15.28 -0.89
N SER A 72 -5.39 -15.89 0.09
CA SER A 72 -6.27 -17.01 -0.22
C SER A 72 -7.47 -16.53 -1.06
N PRO A 73 -8.01 -17.36 -1.96
CA PRO A 73 -9.16 -16.96 -2.78
C PRO A 73 -10.38 -16.51 -1.98
N SER A 74 -10.57 -17.06 -0.77
CA SER A 74 -11.65 -16.68 0.13
C SER A 74 -11.48 -15.26 0.69
N ILE A 75 -10.27 -14.89 1.09
CA ILE A 75 -9.96 -13.55 1.59
C ILE A 75 -10.02 -12.51 0.46
N GLU A 76 -9.44 -12.81 -0.69
CA GLU A 76 -9.54 -11.93 -1.85
C GLU A 76 -11.00 -11.65 -2.23
N LYS A 77 -11.84 -12.70 -2.29
CA LYS A 77 -13.27 -12.54 -2.54
C LYS A 77 -13.96 -11.69 -1.47
N LYS A 78 -13.62 -11.88 -0.19
CA LYS A 78 -14.14 -11.07 0.92
C LYS A 78 -13.80 -9.59 0.72
N ILE A 79 -12.53 -9.27 0.44
CA ILE A 79 -12.07 -7.91 0.16
C ILE A 79 -12.84 -7.31 -1.02
N ARG A 80 -12.90 -8.01 -2.17
CA ARG A 80 -13.59 -7.53 -3.37
C ARG A 80 -15.09 -7.27 -3.14
N ASN A 81 -15.71 -7.97 -2.19
CA ASN A 81 -17.13 -7.78 -1.87
C ASN A 81 -17.39 -6.62 -0.91
N ILE A 82 -16.45 -6.29 -0.01
CA ILE A 82 -16.67 -5.25 1.00
C ILE A 82 -16.26 -3.85 0.52
N ILE A 83 -15.27 -3.73 -0.36
CA ILE A 83 -14.76 -2.43 -0.79
C ILE A 83 -15.77 -1.58 -1.56
N PRO A 84 -16.50 -2.08 -2.58
CA PRO A 84 -17.47 -1.26 -3.29
C PRO A 84 -18.57 -0.68 -2.38
N PRO A 85 -19.20 -1.44 -1.48
CA PRO A 85 -20.16 -0.88 -0.50
C PRO A 85 -19.55 0.20 0.41
N ILE A 86 -18.28 0.08 0.83
CA ILE A 86 -17.60 1.10 1.62
C ILE A 86 -17.52 2.40 0.83
N LEU A 87 -17.04 2.37 -0.41
CA LEU A 87 -16.95 3.55 -1.27
C LEU A 87 -18.31 4.19 -1.51
N SER A 88 -19.34 3.37 -1.76
CA SER A 88 -20.71 3.86 -1.91
C SER A 88 -21.23 4.54 -0.63
N SER A 89 -20.89 4.00 0.56
CA SER A 89 -21.36 4.54 1.84
C SER A 89 -20.82 5.95 2.15
N VAL A 90 -19.68 6.30 1.57
CA VAL A 90 -19.07 7.64 1.68
C VAL A 90 -19.37 8.52 0.47
N ASN A 91 -20.29 8.11 -0.40
CA ASN A 91 -20.68 8.82 -1.64
C ASN A 91 -19.48 9.10 -2.58
N PHE A 92 -18.55 8.16 -2.67
CA PHE A 92 -17.38 8.30 -3.55
C PHE A 92 -17.75 7.87 -4.98
N SER A 93 -18.23 8.80 -5.79
CA SER A 93 -18.78 8.50 -7.11
C SER A 93 -17.75 8.44 -8.23
N ASN A 94 -16.70 9.29 -8.19
CA ASN A 94 -15.72 9.40 -9.27
C ASN A 94 -14.32 9.67 -8.72
N GLY A 95 -13.33 8.95 -9.21
CA GLY A 95 -11.95 9.14 -8.86
C GLY A 95 -11.19 7.85 -8.59
N ALA A 96 -9.93 7.98 -8.26
CA ALA A 96 -9.10 6.90 -7.74
C ALA A 96 -9.24 6.82 -6.21
N SER A 97 -9.17 5.62 -5.66
CA SER A 97 -9.04 5.45 -4.22
C SER A 97 -7.94 4.47 -3.87
N HIS A 98 -7.26 4.78 -2.77
CA HIS A 98 -6.29 3.93 -2.07
C HIS A 98 -6.87 3.59 -0.71
N ILE A 99 -7.19 2.32 -0.50
CA ILE A 99 -7.88 1.86 0.70
C ILE A 99 -6.94 0.94 1.45
N GLU A 100 -6.68 1.21 2.72
CA GLU A 100 -5.85 0.37 3.56
C GLU A 100 -6.72 -0.52 4.45
N ILE A 101 -6.34 -1.78 4.52
CA ILE A 101 -6.99 -2.80 5.33
C ILE A 101 -5.96 -3.63 6.09
N LYS A 102 -6.42 -4.29 7.15
CA LYS A 102 -5.69 -5.39 7.79
C LYS A 102 -6.50 -6.66 7.77
N VAL A 103 -5.80 -7.77 7.61
CA VAL A 103 -6.38 -9.11 7.70
C VAL A 103 -5.73 -9.81 8.87
N ASN A 104 -6.53 -10.19 9.88
CA ASN A 104 -6.05 -10.91 11.05
C ASN A 104 -5.84 -12.42 10.76
N ASP A 105 -5.31 -13.14 11.73
CA ASP A 105 -5.05 -14.59 11.60
C ASP A 105 -6.32 -15.44 11.44
N GLN A 106 -7.49 -14.92 11.80
CA GLN A 106 -8.79 -15.56 11.62
C GLN A 106 -9.39 -15.29 10.22
N GLY A 107 -8.72 -14.44 9.42
CA GLY A 107 -9.19 -14.04 8.10
C GLY A 107 -10.29 -12.96 8.15
N ASP A 108 -10.40 -12.22 9.26
CA ASP A 108 -11.26 -11.06 9.33
C ASP A 108 -10.57 -9.86 8.71
N VAL A 109 -11.34 -9.08 7.96
CA VAL A 109 -10.87 -7.90 7.25
C VAL A 109 -11.33 -6.65 7.97
N TYR A 110 -10.39 -5.81 8.33
CA TYR A 110 -10.62 -4.54 9.01
C TYR A 110 -10.22 -3.38 8.11
N LEU A 111 -11.12 -2.42 7.96
CA LEU A 111 -10.83 -1.16 7.29
C LEU A 111 -9.95 -0.30 8.20
N ILE A 112 -8.86 0.22 7.64
CA ILE A 112 -7.93 1.12 8.34
C ILE A 112 -8.09 2.55 7.82
N GLU A 113 -8.04 2.74 6.50
CA GLU A 113 -8.13 4.07 5.91
C GLU A 113 -8.76 4.02 4.52
N VAL A 114 -9.50 5.09 4.15
CA VAL A 114 -10.01 5.32 2.79
C VAL A 114 -9.49 6.65 2.29
N ASN A 115 -8.59 6.62 1.32
CA ASN A 115 -8.01 7.81 0.72
C ASN A 115 -8.57 8.05 -0.69
N PRO A 116 -9.16 9.22 -0.99
CA PRO A 116 -9.67 9.58 -2.31
C PRO A 116 -8.54 10.04 -3.25
N ARG A 117 -7.54 9.19 -3.44
CA ARG A 117 -6.36 9.41 -4.29
C ARG A 117 -5.76 8.06 -4.69
N GLY A 118 -4.87 8.05 -5.65
CA GLY A 118 -4.03 6.89 -5.91
C GLY A 118 -2.99 6.66 -4.81
N GLY A 119 -2.54 5.43 -4.66
CA GLY A 119 -1.51 5.02 -3.71
C GLY A 119 -0.17 5.72 -3.95
N GLY A 120 0.53 6.03 -2.87
CA GLY A 120 1.89 6.52 -2.87
C GLY A 120 2.92 5.43 -3.12
N ASP A 121 4.19 5.74 -2.80
CA ASP A 121 5.29 4.79 -2.75
C ASP A 121 5.40 3.89 -4.00
N TYR A 122 5.25 4.52 -5.18
CA TYR A 122 5.29 3.88 -6.50
C TYR A 122 4.15 2.89 -6.80
N ILE A 123 3.17 2.72 -5.91
CA ILE A 123 2.04 1.81 -6.14
C ILE A 123 1.29 2.22 -7.40
N SER A 124 0.78 3.46 -7.46
CA SER A 124 -0.02 3.95 -8.59
C SER A 124 0.81 4.24 -9.85
N ASN A 125 2.05 4.70 -9.68
CA ASN A 125 2.87 5.14 -10.80
C ASN A 125 3.54 3.99 -11.54
N ASP A 126 3.95 2.96 -10.80
CA ASP A 126 4.78 1.88 -11.34
C ASP A 126 4.13 0.51 -11.13
N LEU A 127 3.81 0.13 -9.88
CA LEU A 127 3.49 -1.26 -9.56
C LEU A 127 2.20 -1.75 -10.20
N VAL A 128 1.14 -0.92 -10.23
CA VAL A 128 -0.13 -1.32 -10.85
C VAL A 128 0.08 -1.61 -12.33
N SER A 129 0.73 -0.71 -13.07
CA SER A 129 0.99 -0.93 -14.51
C SER A 129 1.88 -2.15 -14.75
N LEU A 130 2.94 -2.33 -13.96
CA LEU A 130 3.86 -3.46 -14.10
C LEU A 130 3.18 -4.81 -13.82
N SER A 131 2.23 -4.85 -12.89
CA SER A 131 1.58 -6.10 -12.51
C SER A 131 0.34 -6.46 -13.35
N THR A 132 -0.27 -5.47 -14.03
CA THR A 132 -1.57 -5.64 -14.71
C THR A 132 -1.62 -5.14 -16.15
N ASP A 133 -0.59 -4.45 -16.63
CA ASP A 133 -0.61 -3.70 -17.91
C ASP A 133 -1.72 -2.63 -17.99
N TYR A 134 -2.27 -2.23 -16.82
CA TYR A 134 -3.31 -1.21 -16.70
C TYR A 134 -2.67 0.15 -16.39
N ASP A 135 -2.76 1.09 -17.33
CA ASP A 135 -2.25 2.46 -17.15
C ASP A 135 -3.15 3.23 -16.18
N TYR A 136 -2.90 3.03 -14.88
CA TYR A 136 -3.71 3.58 -13.80
C TYR A 136 -3.77 5.10 -13.81
N LEU A 137 -2.65 5.78 -14.09
CA LEU A 137 -2.59 7.24 -14.14
C LEU A 137 -3.43 7.80 -15.30
N LYS A 138 -3.35 7.18 -16.47
CA LYS A 138 -4.20 7.54 -17.61
C LYS A 138 -5.68 7.39 -17.26
N GLN A 139 -6.06 6.29 -16.60
CA GLN A 139 -7.45 6.07 -16.22
C GLN A 139 -7.95 7.11 -15.22
N MET A 140 -7.11 7.53 -14.27
CA MET A 140 -7.44 8.65 -13.37
C MET A 140 -7.75 9.94 -14.15
N ILE A 141 -6.96 10.25 -15.17
CA ILE A 141 -7.21 11.41 -16.05
C ILE A 141 -8.52 11.23 -16.81
N LEU A 142 -8.79 10.06 -17.38
CA LEU A 142 -10.03 9.78 -18.10
C LEU A 142 -11.26 9.90 -17.20
N VAL A 143 -11.18 9.48 -15.94
CA VAL A 143 -12.25 9.71 -14.95
C VAL A 143 -12.50 11.21 -14.75
N ALA A 144 -11.44 11.99 -14.57
CA ALA A 144 -11.56 13.44 -14.39
C ALA A 144 -12.15 14.16 -15.61
N LEU A 145 -11.91 13.65 -16.81
CA LEU A 145 -12.48 14.15 -18.06
C LEU A 145 -13.91 13.64 -18.34
N GLY A 146 -14.41 12.70 -17.57
CA GLY A 146 -15.70 12.04 -17.83
C GLY A 146 -15.68 11.06 -19.01
N GLU A 147 -14.48 10.61 -19.42
CA GLU A 147 -14.24 9.74 -20.59
C GLU A 147 -13.82 8.31 -20.21
N TYR A 148 -13.90 7.97 -18.93
CA TYR A 148 -13.51 6.64 -18.45
C TYR A 148 -14.44 5.56 -19.00
N ASN A 149 -13.82 4.52 -19.57
CA ASN A 149 -14.50 3.30 -19.98
C ASN A 149 -13.89 2.11 -19.22
N PRO A 150 -14.68 1.35 -18.45
CA PRO A 150 -14.19 0.21 -17.71
C PRO A 150 -13.55 -0.83 -18.64
N VAL A 151 -12.37 -1.29 -18.29
CA VAL A 151 -11.68 -2.39 -18.99
C VAL A 151 -11.38 -3.50 -17.99
N ALA A 152 -11.37 -4.74 -18.51
CA ALA A 152 -10.97 -5.87 -17.67
C ALA A 152 -9.50 -5.74 -17.30
N VAL A 153 -9.21 -5.92 -16.02
CA VAL A 153 -7.85 -5.92 -15.46
C VAL A 153 -7.42 -7.35 -15.23
N HIS A 154 -6.26 -7.71 -15.74
CA HIS A 154 -5.69 -9.05 -15.59
C HIS A 154 -4.29 -8.95 -14.97
N HIS A 155 -3.97 -9.90 -14.13
CA HIS A 155 -2.60 -10.07 -13.66
C HIS A 155 -1.71 -10.54 -14.81
N VAL A 156 -0.61 -9.82 -15.06
CA VAL A 156 0.36 -10.15 -16.14
C VAL A 156 1.74 -10.50 -15.59
N ALA A 157 2.13 -9.95 -14.44
CA ALA A 157 3.41 -10.19 -13.80
C ALA A 157 3.35 -9.92 -12.30
N TYR A 158 4.37 -10.39 -11.57
CA TYR A 158 4.63 -9.95 -10.20
C TYR A 158 5.46 -8.69 -10.23
N ALA A 159 4.98 -7.64 -9.59
CA ALA A 159 5.70 -6.39 -9.40
C ALA A 159 5.83 -6.06 -7.92
N GLY A 160 6.88 -5.35 -7.55
CA GLY A 160 7.03 -4.90 -6.18
C GLY A 160 8.17 -3.93 -6.01
N ILE A 161 8.25 -3.39 -4.82
CA ILE A 161 9.29 -2.47 -4.39
C ILE A 161 9.87 -2.91 -3.05
N TYR A 162 11.16 -2.81 -2.93
CA TYR A 162 11.92 -2.98 -1.69
C TYR A 162 12.54 -1.63 -1.33
N PHE A 163 12.30 -1.17 -0.11
CA PHE A 163 12.86 0.08 0.39
C PHE A 163 14.13 -0.18 1.19
N LEU A 164 15.19 0.58 0.88
CA LEU A 164 16.47 0.48 1.54
C LEU A 164 16.49 1.34 2.80
N SER A 165 16.87 0.75 3.91
CA SER A 165 17.13 1.40 5.20
C SER A 165 18.00 0.52 6.06
N ALA A 166 18.30 0.92 7.31
CA ALA A 166 19.00 0.07 8.25
C ALA A 166 18.28 -1.26 8.54
N TYR A 167 16.94 -1.32 8.40
CA TYR A 167 16.14 -2.54 8.57
C TYR A 167 16.31 -3.54 7.42
N THR A 168 16.70 -3.06 6.24
CA THR A 168 16.78 -3.84 5.01
C THR A 168 18.19 -3.87 4.42
N LYS A 169 19.22 -3.90 5.27
CA LYS A 169 20.65 -3.95 4.87
C LYS A 169 20.97 -5.06 3.87
N ARG A 170 20.19 -6.15 3.88
CA ARG A 170 20.30 -7.25 2.92
C ARG A 170 20.19 -6.82 1.47
N LEU A 171 19.60 -5.64 1.20
CA LEU A 171 19.45 -5.09 -0.15
C LEU A 171 20.73 -4.45 -0.69
N LEU A 172 21.70 -4.08 0.16
CA LEU A 172 22.93 -3.36 -0.25
C LEU A 172 23.69 -4.02 -1.41
N PRO A 173 23.88 -5.36 -1.46
CA PRO A 173 24.59 -5.99 -2.56
C PRO A 173 23.95 -5.71 -3.91
N TYR A 174 22.64 -5.57 -3.98
CA TYR A 174 21.92 -5.34 -5.24
C TYR A 174 22.11 -3.93 -5.81
N PHE A 175 22.63 -2.99 -5.03
CA PHE A 175 22.98 -1.65 -5.49
C PHE A 175 24.36 -1.58 -6.17
N ASN A 176 25.18 -2.60 -5.98
CA ASN A 176 26.56 -2.64 -6.46
C ASN A 176 26.77 -3.58 -7.67
N ILE A 177 25.72 -4.22 -8.16
CA ILE A 177 25.75 -5.10 -9.33
C ILE A 177 25.06 -4.41 -10.53
N PRO A 178 25.26 -4.82 -11.79
CA PRO A 178 24.43 -4.40 -12.91
C PRO A 178 22.94 -4.65 -12.65
N LEU A 179 22.05 -3.92 -13.33
CA LEU A 179 20.61 -4.21 -13.25
C LEU A 179 20.36 -5.63 -13.73
N ALA A 180 19.76 -6.46 -12.87
CA ALA A 180 19.31 -7.81 -13.24
C ALA A 180 18.03 -7.71 -14.10
N ASN A 181 17.74 -8.75 -14.89
CA ASN A 181 16.61 -8.75 -15.82
C ASN A 181 15.23 -8.50 -15.15
N TRP A 182 15.11 -8.80 -13.88
CA TRP A 182 13.91 -8.57 -13.10
C TRP A 182 13.84 -7.17 -12.44
N MET A 183 14.98 -6.44 -12.40
CA MET A 183 15.01 -5.09 -11.84
C MET A 183 14.55 -4.07 -12.88
N VAL A 184 13.50 -3.35 -12.59
CA VAL A 184 13.00 -2.25 -13.42
C VAL A 184 13.78 -0.98 -13.16
N ARG A 185 13.93 -0.64 -11.88
CA ARG A 185 14.60 0.59 -11.44
C ARG A 185 15.13 0.42 -10.03
N ARG A 186 16.22 1.11 -9.73
CA ARG A 186 16.71 1.28 -8.35
C ARG A 186 17.29 2.66 -8.18
N GLU A 187 17.15 3.19 -7.00
CA GLU A 187 17.73 4.47 -6.61
C GLU A 187 18.26 4.37 -5.17
N ARG A 188 19.37 5.05 -4.89
CA ARG A 188 19.98 5.10 -3.56
C ARG A 188 20.48 6.49 -3.25
N LYS A 189 20.18 7.02 -2.07
CA LYS A 189 20.84 8.19 -1.50
C LYS A 189 22.27 7.82 -1.13
N THR A 190 23.18 8.80 -1.17
CA THR A 190 24.57 8.62 -0.72
C THR A 190 24.66 8.69 0.80
N GLY A 191 25.53 7.90 1.39
CA GLY A 191 25.78 7.92 2.82
C GLY A 191 25.59 6.59 3.52
N GLU A 192 25.60 6.64 4.85
CA GLU A 192 25.28 5.51 5.72
C GLU A 192 23.78 5.28 5.80
N LEU A 193 23.39 4.03 6.04
CA LEU A 193 21.98 3.68 6.20
C LEU A 193 21.42 4.25 7.50
N THR A 194 20.25 4.87 7.39
CA THR A 194 19.54 5.44 8.53
C THR A 194 18.57 4.44 9.17
N VAL A 195 18.39 4.54 10.48
CA VAL A 195 17.27 3.89 11.17
C VAL A 195 16.04 4.74 10.92
N SER A 196 15.21 4.28 10.01
CA SER A 196 14.02 5.05 9.60
C SER A 196 12.96 5.06 10.70
N SER A 197 12.44 6.23 11.03
CA SER A 197 11.26 6.44 11.88
C SER A 197 10.04 6.87 11.09
N SER A 198 10.23 7.17 9.81
CA SER A 198 9.18 7.50 8.85
C SER A 198 9.55 6.98 7.44
N ASN A 199 8.56 6.96 6.53
CA ASN A 199 8.79 6.58 5.14
C ASN A 199 9.74 7.54 4.40
N TYR A 200 9.88 8.78 4.86
CA TYR A 200 10.80 9.78 4.27
C TYR A 200 12.27 9.53 4.59
N ASP A 201 12.56 8.78 5.65
CA ASP A 201 13.93 8.51 6.11
C ASP A 201 14.59 7.35 5.34
N ARG A 202 13.87 6.70 4.41
CA ARG A 202 14.39 5.59 3.62
C ARG A 202 15.52 6.05 2.69
N ASP A 203 16.53 5.20 2.54
CA ASP A 203 17.79 5.53 1.85
C ASP A 203 17.78 5.18 0.35
N GLY A 204 16.74 4.52 -0.11
CA GLY A 204 16.60 4.13 -1.50
C GLY A 204 15.54 3.06 -1.74
N PHE A 205 15.51 2.52 -2.94
CA PHE A 205 14.57 1.47 -3.31
C PHE A 205 15.04 0.64 -4.51
N ILE A 206 14.42 -0.53 -4.68
CA ILE A 206 14.52 -1.38 -5.86
C ILE A 206 13.10 -1.74 -6.30
N ILE A 207 12.71 -1.39 -7.53
CA ILE A 207 11.47 -1.84 -8.16
C ILE A 207 11.77 -3.05 -9.02
N TYR A 208 10.94 -4.09 -8.91
CA TYR A 208 11.04 -5.29 -9.72
C TYR A 208 9.76 -5.59 -10.50
N CYS A 209 9.92 -6.32 -11.62
CA CYS A 209 8.86 -6.95 -12.37
C CYS A 209 9.37 -8.30 -12.89
N SER A 210 8.61 -9.38 -12.69
CA SER A 210 9.05 -10.74 -13.03
C SER A 210 7.85 -11.69 -13.12
N ASP A 211 8.05 -12.85 -13.78
CA ASP A 211 7.06 -13.94 -13.82
C ASP A 211 6.81 -14.59 -12.45
N LYS A 212 7.65 -14.29 -11.46
CA LYS A 212 7.53 -14.79 -10.09
C LYS A 212 7.80 -13.67 -9.09
N LYS A 213 7.18 -13.74 -7.90
CA LYS A 213 7.53 -12.86 -6.79
C LYS A 213 9.03 -12.99 -6.49
N ILE A 214 9.75 -11.88 -6.59
CA ILE A 214 11.16 -11.82 -6.18
C ILE A 214 11.19 -11.68 -4.66
N VAL A 215 12.03 -12.48 -4.01
CA VAL A 215 12.29 -12.43 -2.56
C VAL A 215 13.77 -12.09 -2.38
N LEU A 216 14.06 -10.97 -1.68
CA LEU A 216 15.41 -10.45 -1.44
C LEU A 216 15.80 -10.52 0.04
#